data_9146ed899bcf75d305ec22ff08174ffa
#
_entry.id   9146ed899bcf75d305ec22ff08174ffa
#
_cell.length_a   1.000
_cell.length_b   1.000
_cell.length_c   1.000
_cell.angle_alpha   90.00
_cell.angle_beta   90.00
_cell.angle_gamma   90.00
#
_symmetry.space_group_name_H-M   'P 1'
#
loop_
_entity.id
_entity.type
_entity.pdbx_description
1 polymer ?
#
loop_
_entity_poly.entity_id
_entity_poly.type
_entity_poly.pdbx_seq_one_letter_code
_entity_poly.pdbx_strand_id
1 'polypeptide(L)'
;ELQFLAENAPDAVDQASEGINRITTIVKSMKNFAYKDAQSAKKPSDLNQAIRSTVVVATNEWKYHAELNMALDESLPFVPCNIGEINQVVLNLVVNGAHAIRDHFSGGQKGNLLISTKHYEDAGCAIIAIKDNGGGIPKEVSNRIFEPFFTTKEVGVGTGQGLAIAHNVITKSHGGQIWFETEESKGTTFFIKLPMVQKESK
;
A
#
# COMPACT_ATOMS: atom_id res chain seq x y z
N GLU A 1 27.72 19.41 32.21
CA GLU A 1 26.85 20.03 31.19
C GLU A 1 27.31 19.72 29.77
N LEU A 2 28.59 19.91 29.39
CA LEU A 2 29.10 19.63 28.05
C LEU A 2 29.01 18.13 27.68
N GLN A 3 29.28 17.23 28.64
CA GLN A 3 29.20 15.80 28.42
C GLN A 3 27.75 15.31 28.23
N PHE A 4 26.80 15.87 28.98
CA PHE A 4 25.38 15.60 28.82
C PHE A 4 24.87 16.06 27.46
N LEU A 5 25.31 17.20 26.98
CA LEU A 5 24.97 17.70 25.64
C LEU A 5 25.56 16.84 24.55
N ALA A 6 26.82 16.40 24.70
CA ALA A 6 27.47 15.54 23.72
C ALA A 6 26.82 14.13 23.59
N GLU A 7 26.30 13.61 24.70
CA GLU A 7 25.63 12.30 24.73
C GLU A 7 24.20 12.37 24.20
N ASN A 8 23.47 13.48 24.40
CA ASN A 8 22.05 13.57 24.03
C ASN A 8 21.79 14.35 22.71
N ALA A 9 22.76 15.13 22.23
CA ALA A 9 22.57 15.89 20.99
C ALA A 9 22.38 15.00 19.75
N PRO A 10 23.10 13.87 19.57
CA PRO A 10 22.85 12.98 18.44
C PRO A 10 21.42 12.45 18.42
N ASP A 11 20.90 11.97 19.53
CA ASP A 11 19.53 11.44 19.64
C ASP A 11 18.49 12.54 19.38
N ALA A 12 18.71 13.75 19.85
CA ALA A 12 17.84 14.90 19.59
C ALA A 12 17.83 15.31 18.09
N VAL A 13 18.99 15.23 17.42
CA VAL A 13 19.11 15.49 15.99
C VAL A 13 18.42 14.41 15.18
N ASP A 14 18.56 13.14 15.56
CA ASP A 14 17.91 12.01 14.90
C ASP A 14 16.39 12.11 15.04
N GLN A 15 15.87 12.40 16.24
CA GLN A 15 14.44 12.63 16.47
C GLN A 15 13.90 13.83 15.66
N ALA A 16 14.66 14.93 15.57
CA ALA A 16 14.28 16.08 14.77
C ALA A 16 14.26 15.75 13.27
N SER A 17 15.25 14.99 12.79
CA SER A 17 15.33 14.52 11.40
C SER A 17 14.16 13.60 11.05
N GLU A 18 13.81 12.68 11.93
CA GLU A 18 12.66 11.80 11.79
C GLU A 18 11.33 12.59 11.75
N GLY A 19 11.18 13.59 12.62
CA GLY A 19 10.05 14.53 12.62
C GLY A 19 9.92 15.31 11.30
N ILE A 20 11.02 15.82 10.76
CA ILE A 20 11.06 16.54 9.48
C ILE A 20 10.69 15.61 8.32
N ASN A 21 11.22 14.39 8.29
CA ASN A 21 10.90 13.39 7.28
C ASN A 21 9.40 13.03 7.32
N ARG A 22 8.83 12.92 8.51
CA ARG A 22 7.39 12.70 8.70
C ARG A 22 6.55 13.85 8.17
N ILE A 23 6.89 15.10 8.51
CA ILE A 23 6.20 16.27 7.98
C ILE A 23 6.31 16.33 6.46
N THR A 24 7.47 16.04 5.90
CA THR A 24 7.70 16.00 4.45
C THR A 24 6.80 14.96 3.78
N THR A 25 6.67 13.78 4.38
CA THR A 25 5.77 12.71 3.89
C THR A 25 4.31 13.13 3.97
N ILE A 26 3.89 13.74 5.07
CA ILE A 26 2.53 14.26 5.23
C ILE A 26 2.23 15.34 4.19
N VAL A 27 3.13 16.31 4.02
CA VAL A 27 2.97 17.41 3.05
C VAL A 27 2.93 16.88 1.61
N LYS A 28 3.80 15.94 1.25
CA LYS A 28 3.76 15.26 -0.07
C LYS A 28 2.43 14.53 -0.28
N SER A 29 1.95 13.82 0.73
CA SER A 29 0.68 13.10 0.67
C SER A 29 -0.51 14.06 0.58
N MET A 30 -0.51 15.16 1.33
CA MET A 30 -1.52 16.21 1.22
C MET A 30 -1.47 16.90 -0.14
N LYS A 31 -0.29 17.18 -0.68
CA LYS A 31 -0.12 17.72 -2.03
C LYS A 31 -0.71 16.77 -3.07
N ASN A 32 -0.41 15.48 -2.99
CA ASN A 32 -0.96 14.46 -3.89
C ASN A 32 -2.47 14.28 -3.72
N PHE A 33 -3.01 14.52 -2.52
CA PHE A 33 -4.44 14.53 -2.24
C PHE A 33 -5.13 15.80 -2.77
N ALA A 34 -4.47 16.95 -2.68
CA ALA A 34 -5.02 18.25 -3.12
C ALA A 34 -4.80 18.51 -4.62
N TYR A 35 -3.71 18.04 -5.19
CA TYR A 35 -3.43 18.11 -6.62
C TYR A 35 -4.11 16.93 -7.31
N LYS A 36 -5.39 17.10 -7.56
CA LYS A 36 -6.10 16.37 -8.58
C LYS A 36 -5.56 16.85 -9.91
N ASP A 37 -4.44 16.27 -10.34
CA ASP A 37 -4.01 16.47 -11.72
C ASP A 37 -5.07 15.81 -12.62
N ALA A 38 -6.03 16.65 -13.03
CA ALA A 38 -7.06 16.29 -14.00
C ALA A 38 -6.46 15.93 -15.39
N GLN A 39 -5.12 15.84 -15.48
CA GLN A 39 -4.39 15.62 -16.73
C GLN A 39 -3.67 14.28 -16.82
N SER A 40 -3.66 13.43 -15.82
CA SER A 40 -3.14 12.07 -15.98
C SER A 40 -4.19 11.17 -16.63
N ALA A 41 -4.35 11.30 -17.94
CA ALA A 41 -5.25 10.44 -18.70
C ALA A 41 -4.91 8.96 -18.41
N LYS A 42 -5.93 8.17 -18.10
CA LYS A 42 -5.79 6.71 -18.02
C LYS A 42 -5.32 6.18 -19.36
N LYS A 43 -4.25 5.41 -19.37
CA LYS A 43 -3.69 4.79 -20.56
C LYS A 43 -3.73 3.27 -20.41
N PRO A 44 -3.93 2.51 -21.49
CA PRO A 44 -3.72 1.08 -21.45
C PRO A 44 -2.31 0.78 -20.90
N SER A 45 -2.23 0.07 -19.79
CA SER A 45 -0.99 -0.13 -19.03
C SER A 45 -0.83 -1.60 -18.65
N ASP A 46 0.40 -2.09 -18.68
CA ASP A 46 0.77 -3.42 -18.21
C ASP A 46 0.85 -3.44 -16.66
N LEU A 47 -0.20 -3.97 -16.03
CA LEU A 47 -0.27 -4.07 -14.57
C LEU A 47 0.76 -5.05 -14.02
N ASN A 48 1.03 -6.14 -14.71
CA ASN A 48 1.98 -7.15 -14.25
C ASN A 48 3.40 -6.57 -14.20
N GLN A 49 3.81 -5.84 -15.22
CA GLN A 49 5.11 -5.16 -15.23
C GLN A 49 5.19 -4.10 -14.13
N ALA A 50 4.14 -3.32 -13.93
CA ALA A 50 4.06 -2.30 -12.89
C ALA A 50 4.20 -2.90 -11.48
N ILE A 51 3.50 -4.01 -11.21
CA ILE A 51 3.58 -4.75 -9.95
C ILE A 51 5.02 -5.27 -9.74
N ARG A 52 5.63 -5.92 -10.74
CA ARG A 52 7.02 -6.40 -10.64
C ARG A 52 7.99 -5.26 -10.28
N SER A 53 7.86 -4.13 -10.97
CA SER A 53 8.71 -2.95 -10.71
C SER A 53 8.49 -2.38 -9.31
N THR A 54 7.24 -2.30 -8.84
CA THR A 54 6.91 -1.78 -7.51
C THR A 54 7.45 -2.68 -6.40
N VAL A 55 7.35 -4.01 -6.57
CA VAL A 55 7.91 -5.00 -5.63
C VAL A 55 9.42 -4.84 -5.48
N VAL A 56 10.14 -4.57 -6.57
CA VAL A 56 11.58 -4.30 -6.53
C VAL A 56 11.89 -3.04 -5.74
N VAL A 57 11.12 -1.97 -5.94
CA VAL A 57 11.28 -0.72 -5.16
C VAL A 57 11.01 -0.94 -3.67
N ALA A 58 10.02 -1.79 -3.34
CA ALA A 58 9.65 -2.10 -1.96
C ALA A 58 10.60 -3.12 -1.29
N THR A 59 11.65 -3.60 -1.95
CA THR A 59 12.48 -4.73 -1.46
C THR A 59 12.98 -4.54 -0.03
N ASN A 60 13.38 -3.34 0.35
CA ASN A 60 13.91 -3.08 1.70
C ASN A 60 12.86 -3.21 2.79
N GLU A 61 11.57 -3.05 2.47
CA GLU A 61 10.46 -3.13 3.41
C GLU A 61 10.10 -4.58 3.76
N TRP A 62 10.24 -5.51 2.80
CA TRP A 62 9.75 -6.88 2.99
C TRP A 62 10.85 -7.95 3.07
N LYS A 63 12.02 -7.78 2.44
CA LYS A 63 13.04 -8.84 2.26
C LYS A 63 13.53 -9.51 3.56
N TYR A 64 13.51 -8.79 4.66
CA TYR A 64 13.95 -9.31 5.96
C TYR A 64 12.82 -10.00 6.74
N HIS A 65 11.57 -9.71 6.41
CA HIS A 65 10.41 -10.14 7.19
C HIS A 65 9.49 -11.11 6.46
N ALA A 66 9.56 -11.16 5.12
CA ALA A 66 8.66 -11.98 4.32
C ALA A 66 9.38 -12.67 3.17
N GLU A 67 8.80 -13.78 2.72
CA GLU A 67 9.01 -14.35 1.39
C GLU A 67 7.91 -13.82 0.48
N LEU A 68 8.28 -13.18 -0.62
CA LEU A 68 7.33 -12.60 -1.56
C LEU A 68 7.21 -13.50 -2.79
N ASN A 69 5.98 -13.94 -3.05
CA ASN A 69 5.60 -14.74 -4.20
C ASN A 69 4.65 -13.97 -5.12
N MET A 70 4.74 -14.23 -6.42
CA MET A 70 3.85 -13.63 -7.42
C MET A 70 3.18 -14.71 -8.26
N ALA A 71 1.85 -14.67 -8.34
CA ALA A 71 1.00 -15.50 -9.18
C ALA A 71 0.23 -14.59 -10.15
N LEU A 72 0.96 -14.02 -11.11
CA LEU A 72 0.41 -13.06 -12.06
C LEU A 72 -0.18 -13.78 -13.27
N ASP A 73 -1.37 -13.36 -13.70
CA ASP A 73 -2.01 -13.84 -14.91
C ASP A 73 -1.30 -13.28 -16.15
N GLU A 74 -0.46 -14.07 -16.78
CA GLU A 74 0.31 -13.65 -17.95
C GLU A 74 -0.58 -13.32 -19.18
N SER A 75 -1.84 -13.72 -19.15
CA SER A 75 -2.83 -13.39 -20.20
C SER A 75 -3.58 -12.08 -19.94
N LEU A 76 -3.30 -11.40 -18.81
CA LEU A 76 -3.98 -10.17 -18.44
C LEU A 76 -3.76 -9.08 -19.50
N PRO A 77 -4.82 -8.57 -20.17
CA PRO A 77 -4.69 -7.50 -21.12
C PRO A 77 -4.26 -6.17 -20.46
N PHE A 78 -3.82 -5.20 -21.25
CA PHE A 78 -3.55 -3.86 -20.75
C PHE A 78 -4.80 -3.22 -20.13
N VAL A 79 -4.64 -2.68 -18.93
CA VAL A 79 -5.72 -2.09 -18.14
C VAL A 79 -5.67 -0.58 -18.25
N PRO A 80 -6.79 0.10 -18.59
CA PRO A 80 -6.83 1.55 -18.63
C PRO A 80 -6.70 2.17 -17.25
N CYS A 81 -5.51 2.66 -16.91
CA CYS A 81 -5.24 3.23 -15.58
C CYS A 81 -4.16 4.32 -15.62
N ASN A 82 -4.07 5.10 -14.55
CA ASN A 82 -2.89 5.89 -14.23
C ASN A 82 -1.90 4.97 -13.50
N ILE A 83 -0.89 4.51 -14.21
CA ILE A 83 0.04 3.52 -13.68
C ILE A 83 0.82 4.01 -12.45
N GLY A 84 1.13 5.31 -12.37
CA GLY A 84 1.80 5.90 -11.21
C GLY A 84 0.94 5.84 -9.95
N GLU A 85 -0.36 6.10 -10.06
CA GLU A 85 -1.30 5.96 -8.95
C GLU A 85 -1.47 4.49 -8.54
N ILE A 86 -1.54 3.57 -9.50
CA ILE A 86 -1.62 2.14 -9.21
C ILE A 86 -0.35 1.63 -8.52
N ASN A 87 0.83 2.05 -8.97
CA ASN A 87 2.10 1.71 -8.31
C ASN A 87 2.10 2.16 -6.85
N GLN A 88 1.59 3.37 -6.57
CA GLN A 88 1.48 3.85 -5.19
C GLN A 88 0.52 3.01 -4.34
N VAL A 89 -0.61 2.60 -4.90
CA VAL A 89 -1.56 1.72 -4.21
C VAL A 89 -0.90 0.39 -3.88
N VAL A 90 -0.26 -0.25 -4.87
CA VAL A 90 0.44 -1.53 -4.68
C VAL A 90 1.55 -1.40 -3.63
N LEU A 91 2.37 -0.35 -3.72
CA LEU A 91 3.42 -0.07 -2.75
C LEU A 91 2.87 0.03 -1.33
N ASN A 92 1.81 0.82 -1.12
CA ASN A 92 1.18 0.99 0.19
C ASN A 92 0.68 -0.33 0.77
N LEU A 93 0.07 -1.19 -0.05
CA LEU A 93 -0.44 -2.49 0.41
C LEU A 93 0.69 -3.48 0.69
N VAL A 94 1.73 -3.53 -0.15
CA VAL A 94 2.92 -4.37 0.07
C VAL A 94 3.64 -4.00 1.36
N VAL A 95 3.86 -2.71 1.60
CA VAL A 95 4.50 -2.20 2.82
C VAL A 95 3.63 -2.50 4.06
N ASN A 96 2.31 -2.34 3.95
CA ASN A 96 1.41 -2.69 5.05
C ASN A 96 1.44 -4.18 5.38
N GLY A 97 1.42 -5.06 4.37
CA GLY A 97 1.54 -6.50 4.56
C GLY A 97 2.89 -6.90 5.17
N ALA A 98 3.99 -6.31 4.70
CA ALA A 98 5.31 -6.54 5.27
C ALA A 98 5.40 -6.14 6.75
N HIS A 99 4.81 -5.00 7.12
CA HIS A 99 4.74 -4.57 8.51
C HIS A 99 3.85 -5.50 9.36
N ALA A 100 2.68 -5.92 8.85
CA ALA A 100 1.81 -6.86 9.55
C ALA A 100 2.50 -8.21 9.83
N ILE A 101 3.32 -8.67 8.88
CA ILE A 101 4.15 -9.87 9.04
C ILE A 101 5.23 -9.64 10.10
N ARG A 102 6.01 -8.55 9.98
CA ARG A 102 7.06 -8.20 10.94
C ARG A 102 6.54 -8.14 12.37
N ASP A 103 5.39 -7.51 12.56
CA ASP A 103 4.79 -7.27 13.88
C ASP A 103 4.16 -8.57 14.46
N HIS A 104 3.82 -9.53 13.60
CA HIS A 104 3.23 -10.82 13.99
C HIS A 104 4.29 -11.90 14.28
N PHE A 105 5.34 -11.99 13.46
CA PHE A 105 6.37 -13.01 13.61
C PHE A 105 7.56 -12.46 14.42
N SER A 106 7.96 -13.20 15.45
CA SER A 106 9.14 -12.89 16.26
C SER A 106 10.29 -13.86 15.97
N GLY A 107 11.51 -13.52 16.43
CA GLY A 107 12.64 -14.44 16.37
C GLY A 107 13.25 -14.65 14.97
N GLY A 108 13.01 -13.75 14.01
CA GLY A 108 13.60 -13.84 12.66
C GLY A 108 12.88 -14.78 11.72
N GLN A 109 11.72 -15.30 12.11
CA GLN A 109 10.87 -16.08 11.22
C GLN A 109 10.26 -15.16 10.15
N LYS A 110 10.32 -15.61 8.89
CA LYS A 110 9.69 -14.91 7.78
C LYS A 110 8.25 -15.39 7.58
N GLY A 111 7.36 -14.43 7.31
CA GLY A 111 6.03 -14.73 6.82
C GLY A 111 5.98 -14.81 5.30
N ASN A 112 4.75 -14.84 4.75
CA ASN A 112 4.50 -14.94 3.32
C ASN A 112 3.69 -13.75 2.82
N LEU A 113 4.14 -13.15 1.73
CA LEU A 113 3.44 -12.12 0.98
C LEU A 113 3.19 -12.64 -0.44
N LEU A 114 1.92 -12.75 -0.84
CA LEU A 114 1.54 -13.21 -2.16
C LEU A 114 0.82 -12.10 -2.92
N ILE A 115 1.28 -11.82 -4.13
CA ILE A 115 0.61 -10.89 -5.04
C ILE A 115 0.10 -11.69 -6.23
N SER A 116 -1.17 -11.54 -6.57
CA SER A 116 -1.76 -12.18 -7.73
C SER A 116 -2.57 -11.20 -8.57
N THR A 117 -2.66 -11.49 -9.86
CA THR A 117 -3.55 -10.80 -10.79
C THR A 117 -4.45 -11.80 -11.46
N LYS A 118 -5.67 -11.37 -11.82
CA LYS A 118 -6.60 -12.20 -12.57
C LYS A 118 -7.50 -11.35 -13.44
N HIS A 119 -7.67 -11.77 -14.69
CA HIS A 119 -8.66 -11.21 -15.60
C HIS A 119 -10.00 -11.91 -15.43
N TYR A 120 -11.07 -11.14 -15.29
CA TYR A 120 -12.44 -11.60 -15.29
C TYR A 120 -13.15 -11.01 -16.51
N GLU A 121 -13.09 -11.77 -17.61
CA GLU A 121 -13.59 -11.32 -18.92
C GLU A 121 -15.09 -11.01 -18.85
N ASP A 122 -15.91 -11.93 -18.32
CA ASP A 122 -17.36 -11.76 -18.19
C ASP A 122 -17.75 -10.54 -17.35
N ALA A 123 -16.93 -10.18 -16.38
CA ALA A 123 -17.14 -9.02 -15.51
C ALA A 123 -16.47 -7.75 -16.04
N GLY A 124 -15.71 -7.82 -17.14
CA GLY A 124 -14.99 -6.70 -17.76
C GLY A 124 -14.03 -6.04 -16.77
N CYS A 125 -13.32 -6.79 -15.96
CA CYS A 125 -12.44 -6.24 -14.93
C CYS A 125 -11.16 -7.07 -14.70
N ALA A 126 -10.13 -6.39 -14.21
CA ALA A 126 -8.93 -6.98 -13.64
C ALA A 126 -8.98 -6.92 -12.11
N ILE A 127 -8.53 -7.95 -11.44
CA ILE A 127 -8.37 -7.98 -9.99
C ILE A 127 -6.90 -8.18 -9.65
N ILE A 128 -6.38 -7.33 -8.74
CA ILE A 128 -5.11 -7.52 -8.06
C ILE A 128 -5.44 -7.95 -6.63
N ALA A 129 -4.84 -9.03 -6.15
CA ALA A 129 -4.94 -9.44 -4.76
C ALA A 129 -3.54 -9.43 -4.12
N ILE A 130 -3.45 -8.86 -2.91
CA ILE A 130 -2.23 -8.78 -2.11
C ILE A 130 -2.55 -9.42 -0.76
N LYS A 131 -1.95 -10.59 -0.50
CA LYS A 131 -2.20 -11.41 0.68
C LYS A 131 -0.95 -11.46 1.55
N ASP A 132 -1.12 -11.17 2.82
CA ASP A 132 -0.14 -11.43 3.87
C ASP A 132 -0.65 -12.53 4.82
N ASN A 133 0.26 -13.13 5.57
CA ASN A 133 -0.05 -14.02 6.69
C ASN A 133 0.38 -13.43 8.03
N GLY A 134 0.26 -12.10 8.16
CA GLY A 134 0.54 -11.39 9.39
C GLY A 134 -0.56 -11.54 10.45
N GLY A 135 -0.65 -10.57 11.36
CA GLY A 135 -1.60 -10.61 12.48
C GLY A 135 -3.07 -10.45 12.12
N GLY A 136 -3.40 -10.07 10.88
CA GLY A 136 -4.76 -9.74 10.48
C GLY A 136 -5.20 -8.36 10.98
N ILE A 137 -6.48 -8.02 10.75
CA ILE A 137 -7.08 -6.76 11.15
C ILE A 137 -8.17 -7.04 12.20
N PRO A 138 -8.05 -6.49 13.43
CA PRO A 138 -9.05 -6.65 14.46
C PRO A 138 -10.42 -6.12 14.03
N LYS A 139 -11.50 -6.81 14.43
CA LYS A 139 -12.88 -6.46 14.03
C LYS A 139 -13.28 -5.05 14.47
N GLU A 140 -12.79 -4.61 15.63
CA GLU A 140 -13.10 -3.31 16.24
C GLU A 140 -12.64 -2.14 15.36
N VAL A 141 -11.60 -2.33 14.55
CA VAL A 141 -11.01 -1.28 13.71
C VAL A 141 -11.28 -1.48 12.23
N SER A 142 -11.81 -2.63 11.83
CA SER A 142 -11.99 -3.04 10.43
C SER A 142 -12.78 -2.02 9.59
N ASN A 143 -13.79 -1.39 10.16
CA ASN A 143 -14.62 -0.39 9.48
C ASN A 143 -13.92 0.97 9.27
N ARG A 144 -12.79 1.18 9.96
CA ARG A 144 -12.09 2.47 10.00
C ARG A 144 -10.79 2.50 9.23
N ILE A 145 -10.30 1.37 8.74
CA ILE A 145 -8.96 1.26 8.14
C ILE A 145 -8.75 2.13 6.90
N PHE A 146 -9.84 2.54 6.23
CA PHE A 146 -9.80 3.46 5.09
C PHE A 146 -10.03 4.93 5.48
N GLU A 147 -10.27 5.24 6.76
CA GLU A 147 -10.37 6.62 7.23
C GLU A 147 -9.01 7.32 7.15
N PRO A 148 -8.96 8.57 6.67
CA PRO A 148 -7.72 9.35 6.68
C PRO A 148 -7.15 9.49 8.10
N PHE A 149 -5.83 9.34 8.21
CA PHE A 149 -5.06 9.44 9.47
C PHE A 149 -5.34 8.35 10.51
N PHE A 150 -6.18 7.36 10.18
CA PHE A 150 -6.39 6.23 11.07
C PHE A 150 -5.19 5.27 11.01
N THR A 151 -4.65 4.95 12.17
CA THR A 151 -3.55 3.97 12.31
C THR A 151 -3.63 3.28 13.68
N THR A 152 -3.31 2.00 13.70
CA THR A 152 -3.12 1.22 14.93
C THR A 152 -1.64 1.12 15.33
N LYS A 153 -0.74 1.68 14.52
CA LYS A 153 0.71 1.71 14.78
C LYS A 153 1.05 2.82 15.76
N GLU A 154 2.17 2.65 16.47
CA GLU A 154 2.69 3.66 17.39
C GLU A 154 2.86 5.03 16.73
N VAL A 155 2.82 6.07 17.56
CA VAL A 155 3.01 7.46 17.11
C VAL A 155 4.40 7.58 16.47
N GLY A 156 4.42 7.95 15.19
CA GLY A 156 5.67 8.07 14.42
C GLY A 156 5.86 6.98 13.37
N VAL A 157 5.35 5.78 13.56
CA VAL A 157 5.57 4.62 12.67
C VAL A 157 4.55 4.55 11.54
N GLY A 158 3.31 4.98 11.77
CA GLY A 158 2.25 4.97 10.77
C GLY A 158 1.69 6.36 10.49
N THR A 159 1.60 6.76 9.21
CA THR A 159 0.97 8.04 8.82
C THR A 159 -0.56 7.96 8.79
N GLY A 160 -1.14 6.75 8.79
CA GLY A 160 -2.58 6.53 8.66
C GLY A 160 -3.15 6.96 7.29
N GLN A 161 -2.29 7.23 6.29
CA GLN A 161 -2.74 7.76 4.99
C GLN A 161 -2.73 6.72 3.87
N GLY A 162 -1.90 5.68 3.98
CA GLY A 162 -1.67 4.74 2.88
C GLY A 162 -2.94 4.06 2.37
N LEU A 163 -3.79 3.54 3.26
CA LEU A 163 -5.05 2.88 2.90
C LEU A 163 -6.11 3.88 2.44
N ALA A 164 -6.19 5.06 3.03
CA ALA A 164 -7.09 6.13 2.60
C ALA A 164 -6.76 6.61 1.17
N ILE A 165 -5.47 6.78 0.86
CA ILE A 165 -4.99 7.10 -0.50
C ILE A 165 -5.36 5.97 -1.46
N ALA A 166 -5.08 4.72 -1.11
CA ALA A 166 -5.41 3.56 -1.93
C ALA A 166 -6.91 3.50 -2.24
N HIS A 167 -7.76 3.69 -1.24
CA HIS A 167 -9.21 3.73 -1.41
C HIS A 167 -9.65 4.85 -2.36
N ASN A 168 -9.16 6.07 -2.18
CA ASN A 168 -9.52 7.20 -3.04
C ASN A 168 -9.03 7.01 -4.49
N VAL A 169 -7.79 6.56 -4.67
CA VAL A 169 -7.24 6.28 -6.00
C VAL A 169 -8.08 5.24 -6.72
N ILE A 170 -8.39 4.13 -6.09
CA ILE A 170 -9.15 3.06 -6.74
C ILE A 170 -10.59 3.47 -6.99
N THR A 171 -11.29 4.04 -5.99
CA THR A 171 -12.71 4.33 -6.11
C THR A 171 -13.01 5.62 -6.87
N LYS A 172 -12.28 6.70 -6.58
CA LYS A 172 -12.55 8.03 -7.16
C LYS A 172 -11.83 8.22 -8.50
N SER A 173 -10.51 7.91 -8.56
CA SER A 173 -9.76 8.14 -9.79
C SER A 173 -10.03 7.06 -10.83
N HIS A 174 -10.18 5.78 -10.44
CA HIS A 174 -10.28 4.67 -11.37
C HIS A 174 -11.69 4.10 -11.55
N GLY A 175 -12.66 4.47 -10.69
CA GLY A 175 -14.01 3.91 -10.72
C GLY A 175 -14.05 2.41 -10.41
N GLY A 176 -13.02 1.94 -9.73
CA GLY A 176 -12.86 0.57 -9.29
C GLY A 176 -13.40 0.33 -7.88
N GLN A 177 -13.03 -0.78 -7.29
CA GLN A 177 -13.37 -1.16 -5.94
C GLN A 177 -12.13 -1.67 -5.21
N ILE A 178 -12.01 -1.38 -3.92
CA ILE A 178 -11.03 -1.95 -3.02
C ILE A 178 -11.75 -2.50 -1.79
N TRP A 179 -11.42 -3.74 -1.41
CA TRP A 179 -11.94 -4.39 -0.20
C TRP A 179 -10.89 -5.31 0.37
N PHE A 180 -11.17 -5.92 1.49
CA PHE A 180 -10.28 -6.88 2.12
C PHE A 180 -11.05 -8.03 2.77
N GLU A 181 -10.36 -9.15 2.93
CA GLU A 181 -10.75 -10.28 3.75
C GLU A 181 -9.66 -10.48 4.78
N THR A 182 -10.03 -10.66 6.04
CA THR A 182 -9.07 -10.78 7.13
C THR A 182 -9.55 -11.79 8.17
N GLU A 183 -8.58 -12.47 8.75
CA GLU A 183 -8.79 -13.32 9.92
C GLU A 183 -7.65 -13.04 10.91
N GLU A 184 -8.02 -12.74 12.16
CA GLU A 184 -7.05 -12.44 13.20
C GLU A 184 -6.06 -13.61 13.38
N SER A 185 -4.78 -13.26 13.49
CA SER A 185 -3.65 -14.20 13.58
C SER A 185 -3.43 -15.09 12.35
N LYS A 186 -4.14 -14.86 11.24
CA LYS A 186 -3.94 -15.59 9.98
C LYS A 186 -3.57 -14.69 8.79
N GLY A 187 -3.82 -13.37 8.92
CA GLY A 187 -3.44 -12.38 7.93
C GLY A 187 -4.59 -11.70 7.22
N THR A 188 -4.25 -10.95 6.18
CA THR A 188 -5.19 -10.15 5.41
C THR A 188 -4.96 -10.33 3.92
N THR A 189 -6.03 -10.30 3.14
CA THR A 189 -5.97 -10.20 1.68
C THR A 189 -6.68 -8.93 1.26
N PHE A 190 -5.96 -8.00 0.66
CA PHE A 190 -6.55 -6.84 -0.01
C PHE A 190 -6.82 -7.16 -1.48
N PHE A 191 -7.99 -6.74 -1.96
CA PHE A 191 -8.40 -6.90 -3.35
C PHE A 191 -8.62 -5.53 -3.98
N ILE A 192 -8.13 -5.36 -5.21
CA ILE A 192 -8.30 -4.17 -6.05
C ILE A 192 -8.97 -4.62 -7.34
N LYS A 193 -10.16 -4.12 -7.62
CA LYS A 193 -10.87 -4.33 -8.88
C LYS A 193 -10.75 -3.09 -9.76
N LEU A 194 -10.22 -3.25 -10.96
CA LEU A 194 -10.11 -2.20 -11.96
C LEU A 194 -10.99 -2.52 -13.17
N PRO A 195 -11.84 -1.58 -13.65
CA PRO A 195 -12.62 -1.80 -14.85
C PRO A 195 -11.72 -1.80 -16.10
N MET A 196 -11.99 -2.73 -17.02
CA MET A 196 -11.29 -2.82 -18.31
C MET A 196 -11.86 -1.85 -19.36
N VAL A 197 -13.09 -1.41 -19.16
CA VAL A 197 -13.75 -0.43 -20.04
C VAL A 197 -13.89 0.89 -19.28
N GLN A 198 -13.43 1.97 -19.88
CA GLN A 198 -13.72 3.31 -19.34
C GLN A 198 -15.20 3.61 -19.56
N LYS A 199 -15.93 3.89 -18.48
CA LYS A 199 -17.21 4.61 -18.62
C LYS A 199 -16.86 6.02 -19.06
N GLU A 200 -17.20 6.39 -20.28
CA GLU A 200 -17.19 7.79 -20.71
C GLU A 200 -18.03 8.58 -19.71
N SER A 201 -17.37 9.52 -19.02
CA SER A 201 -18.08 10.48 -18.20
C SER A 201 -18.88 11.39 -19.14
N LYS A 202 -20.21 11.26 -19.12
CA LYS A 202 -21.11 12.23 -19.76
C LYS A 202 -21.09 13.54 -19.00
#